data_d987c111fcac7b3f7a34eab901638721
#
_entry.id   d987c111fcac7b3f7a34eab901638721
#
_cell.length_a   1.000
_cell.length_b   1.000
_cell.length_c   1.000
_cell.angle_alpha   90.00
_cell.angle_beta   90.00
_cell.angle_gamma   90.00
#
_symmetry.space_group_name_H-M   'P 1'
#
loop_
_entity.id
_entity.type
_entity.pdbx_description
1 polymer ?
#
loop_
_entity_poly.entity_id
_entity_poly.type
_entity_poly.pdbx_seq_one_letter_code
_entity_poly.pdbx_strand_id
1 'polypeptide(L)'
;MTHRRIPHTRYPRNLEDAYRRRIVKLVYQWRKVAMDYFNVYMRDYFNGGTQIVADAPKNNPTETEQQNVLHNLDAMGYTIKQATSDATIRSIAEQFVRTIDMFSYNNVAMQIRIAGINPIRNSPELTKMFNARVAENVQLIKYMKDRYADSITGVISRAISNGDGTGAITKEIVKQTGMSVRHAALVANDQTGSALARFNESRHKAAGAKDYVWQSMEDNRVRPKHQELDGTRQSYDDPNGGDDGQTPGEPINCRCVASPVFSFY
;
A
#
# COMPACT_ATOMS: atom_id res chain seq x y z
N MET A 1 -20.43 -10.14 41.13
CA MET A 1 -20.40 -9.17 40.01
C MET A 1 -19.82 -9.88 38.82
N THR A 2 -20.59 -10.12 37.74
CA THR A 2 -20.10 -10.72 36.51
C THR A 2 -19.21 -9.72 35.80
N HIS A 3 -17.89 -9.91 35.83
CA HIS A 3 -16.96 -9.14 35.02
C HIS A 3 -17.35 -9.29 33.53
N ARG A 4 -18.03 -8.29 32.98
CA ARG A 4 -18.31 -8.27 31.54
C ARG A 4 -16.99 -8.16 30.80
N ARG A 5 -16.64 -9.20 30.06
CA ARG A 5 -15.39 -9.26 29.29
C ARG A 5 -15.42 -8.23 28.17
N ILE A 6 -14.39 -7.37 28.12
CA ILE A 6 -14.24 -6.38 27.04
C ILE A 6 -14.05 -7.14 25.70
N PRO A 7 -14.82 -6.81 24.65
CA PRO A 7 -14.62 -7.44 23.36
C PRO A 7 -13.20 -7.17 22.80
N HIS A 8 -12.61 -8.19 22.21
CA HIS A 8 -11.31 -8.06 21.56
C HIS A 8 -11.37 -7.08 20.39
N THR A 9 -10.28 -6.36 20.18
CA THR A 9 -10.09 -5.54 18.98
C THR A 9 -10.07 -6.42 17.74
N ARG A 10 -10.75 -5.99 16.68
CA ARG A 10 -10.78 -6.71 15.41
C ARG A 10 -9.87 -6.05 14.40
N TYR A 11 -9.25 -6.86 13.55
CA TYR A 11 -8.51 -6.37 12.40
C TYR A 11 -9.41 -6.31 11.15
N PRO A 12 -9.44 -5.19 10.39
CA PRO A 12 -10.40 -4.97 9.30
C PRO A 12 -9.92 -5.54 7.95
N ARG A 13 -9.80 -6.87 7.82
CA ARG A 13 -9.33 -7.54 6.58
C ARG A 13 -10.09 -7.13 5.32
N ASN A 14 -11.41 -6.97 5.43
CA ASN A 14 -12.25 -6.53 4.31
C ASN A 14 -11.91 -5.12 3.82
N LEU A 15 -11.49 -4.22 4.70
CA LEU A 15 -11.08 -2.85 4.35
C LEU A 15 -9.68 -2.85 3.72
N GLU A 16 -8.75 -3.64 4.26
CA GLU A 16 -7.44 -3.91 3.65
C GLU A 16 -7.62 -4.41 2.21
N ASP A 17 -8.43 -5.45 2.01
CA ASP A 17 -8.70 -6.03 0.69
C ASP A 17 -9.37 -5.03 -0.27
N ALA A 18 -10.29 -4.20 0.23
CA ALA A 18 -10.93 -3.18 -0.58
C ALA A 18 -9.92 -2.11 -1.04
N TYR A 19 -9.03 -1.67 -0.14
CA TYR A 19 -7.98 -0.72 -0.48
C TYR A 19 -6.97 -1.33 -1.46
N ARG A 20 -6.51 -2.56 -1.20
CA ARG A 20 -5.64 -3.31 -2.11
C ARG A 20 -6.21 -3.38 -3.51
N ARG A 21 -7.48 -3.77 -3.66
CA ARG A 21 -8.13 -3.86 -4.99
C ARG A 21 -8.14 -2.53 -5.72
N ARG A 22 -8.30 -1.40 -5.02
CA ARG A 22 -8.26 -0.06 -5.64
C ARG A 22 -6.88 0.28 -6.16
N ILE A 23 -5.82 0.06 -5.37
CA ILE A 23 -4.45 0.32 -5.82
C ILE A 23 -4.08 -0.61 -6.98
N VAL A 24 -4.41 -1.89 -6.89
CA VAL A 24 -4.17 -2.88 -7.96
C VAL A 24 -4.86 -2.47 -9.27
N LYS A 25 -6.08 -1.92 -9.18
CA LYS A 25 -6.78 -1.38 -10.37
C LYS A 25 -5.99 -0.26 -11.04
N LEU A 26 -5.36 0.62 -10.26
CA LEU A 26 -4.48 1.67 -10.81
C LEU A 26 -3.25 1.06 -11.51
N VAL A 27 -2.61 0.06 -10.91
CA VAL A 27 -1.46 -0.64 -11.55
C VAL A 27 -1.84 -1.23 -12.90
N TYR A 28 -3.03 -1.84 -13.02
CA TYR A 28 -3.51 -2.35 -14.31
C TYR A 28 -3.86 -1.24 -15.32
N GLN A 29 -4.34 -0.08 -14.85
CA GLN A 29 -4.52 1.10 -15.71
C GLN A 29 -3.18 1.60 -16.25
N TRP A 30 -2.16 1.71 -15.41
CA TRP A 30 -0.81 2.10 -15.84
C TRP A 30 -0.22 1.11 -16.83
N ARG A 31 -0.40 -0.20 -16.60
CA ARG A 31 -0.03 -1.23 -17.57
C ARG A 31 -0.72 -1.04 -18.91
N LYS A 32 -2.04 -0.79 -18.89
CA LYS A 32 -2.80 -0.58 -20.12
C LYS A 32 -2.21 0.60 -20.90
N VAL A 33 -1.96 1.72 -20.25
CA VAL A 33 -1.34 2.89 -20.90
C VAL A 33 0.04 2.55 -21.47
N ALA A 34 0.88 1.84 -20.71
CA ALA A 34 2.19 1.42 -21.19
C ALA A 34 2.11 0.51 -22.44
N MET A 35 1.21 -0.47 -22.41
CA MET A 35 1.03 -1.42 -23.52
C MET A 35 0.42 -0.76 -24.76
N ASP A 36 -0.57 0.12 -24.58
CA ASP A 36 -1.19 0.85 -25.68
C ASP A 36 -0.15 1.76 -26.35
N TYR A 37 0.63 2.51 -25.56
CA TYR A 37 1.69 3.39 -26.07
C TYR A 37 2.77 2.60 -26.81
N PHE A 38 3.25 1.51 -26.22
CA PHE A 38 4.24 0.63 -26.84
C PHE A 38 3.74 0.09 -28.19
N ASN A 39 2.51 -0.42 -28.23
CA ASN A 39 1.95 -1.00 -29.43
C ASN A 39 1.75 0.02 -30.58
N VAL A 40 1.42 1.27 -30.24
CA VAL A 40 1.13 2.32 -31.25
C VAL A 40 2.41 2.97 -31.77
N TYR A 41 3.38 3.24 -30.89
CA TYR A 41 4.50 4.14 -31.24
C TYR A 41 5.87 3.47 -31.28
N MET A 42 6.00 2.24 -30.75
CA MET A 42 7.32 1.63 -30.58
C MET A 42 7.43 0.24 -31.19
N ARG A 43 6.31 -0.47 -31.37
CA ARG A 43 6.29 -1.88 -31.76
C ARG A 43 7.04 -2.16 -33.07
N ASP A 44 6.88 -1.30 -34.08
CA ASP A 44 7.46 -1.49 -35.41
C ASP A 44 8.99 -1.41 -35.37
N TYR A 45 9.56 -0.55 -34.53
CA TYR A 45 10.99 -0.48 -34.28
C TYR A 45 11.55 -1.84 -33.81
N PHE A 46 10.85 -2.54 -32.93
CA PHE A 46 11.29 -3.81 -32.37
C PHE A 46 10.94 -5.01 -33.27
N ASN A 47 10.01 -4.88 -34.20
CA ASN A 47 9.68 -5.93 -35.16
C ASN A 47 10.68 -5.96 -36.33
N GLY A 48 11.25 -4.85 -36.72
CA GLY A 48 12.27 -4.75 -37.78
C GLY A 48 13.62 -5.39 -37.40
N GLY A 49 13.89 -5.53 -36.08
CA GLY A 49 15.13 -6.11 -35.55
C GLY A 49 15.17 -7.61 -35.42
N THR A 50 14.06 -8.35 -35.67
CA THR A 50 13.94 -9.79 -35.40
C THR A 50 13.76 -10.67 -36.64
N GLN A 51 14.23 -10.31 -37.82
CA GLN A 51 14.48 -11.32 -38.85
C GLN A 51 15.86 -11.94 -38.59
N ILE A 52 15.89 -13.00 -37.78
CA ILE A 52 16.99 -13.95 -37.77
C ILE A 52 16.82 -14.78 -39.07
N VAL A 53 17.16 -14.19 -40.19
CA VAL A 53 17.59 -14.92 -41.40
C VAL A 53 19.11 -14.86 -41.31
N ALA A 54 19.75 -16.02 -41.20
CA ALA A 54 21.19 -16.17 -40.91
C ALA A 54 22.11 -15.46 -41.94
N ASP A 55 21.59 -15.00 -43.08
CA ASP A 55 22.32 -14.37 -44.17
C ASP A 55 21.78 -13.01 -44.63
N ALA A 56 20.82 -12.39 -43.95
CA ALA A 56 20.40 -11.03 -44.28
C ALA A 56 21.29 -10.00 -43.58
N PRO A 57 21.73 -8.92 -44.25
CA PRO A 57 22.44 -7.84 -43.60
C PRO A 57 21.52 -7.30 -42.49
N LYS A 58 21.99 -7.25 -41.23
CA LYS A 58 21.31 -6.60 -40.15
C LYS A 58 21.12 -5.12 -40.54
N ASN A 59 19.89 -4.72 -40.87
CA ASN A 59 19.57 -3.31 -40.96
C ASN A 59 19.70 -2.74 -39.56
N ASN A 60 20.86 -2.21 -39.25
CA ASN A 60 21.02 -1.42 -38.04
C ASN A 60 20.05 -0.24 -38.14
N PRO A 61 19.25 0.01 -37.11
CA PRO A 61 18.36 1.18 -37.12
C PRO A 61 19.16 2.43 -37.40
N THR A 62 18.60 3.31 -38.20
CA THR A 62 19.22 4.61 -38.53
C THR A 62 19.31 5.44 -37.24
N GLU A 63 20.24 6.39 -37.21
CA GLU A 63 20.36 7.33 -36.07
C GLU A 63 19.04 8.04 -35.77
N THR A 64 18.28 8.39 -36.80
CA THR A 64 16.95 9.02 -36.70
C THR A 64 15.94 8.07 -36.06
N GLU A 65 15.93 6.78 -36.40
CA GLU A 65 15.02 5.79 -35.77
C GLU A 65 15.36 5.56 -34.29
N GLN A 66 16.65 5.54 -33.95
CA GLN A 66 17.08 5.45 -32.56
C GLN A 66 16.66 6.69 -31.75
N GLN A 67 16.82 7.88 -32.29
CA GLN A 67 16.39 9.12 -31.64
C GLN A 67 14.86 9.16 -31.46
N ASN A 68 14.09 8.73 -32.46
CA ASN A 68 12.63 8.67 -32.39
C ASN A 68 12.15 7.67 -31.31
N VAL A 69 12.78 6.51 -31.19
CA VAL A 69 12.37 5.51 -30.17
C VAL A 69 12.71 6.00 -28.76
N LEU A 70 13.82 6.72 -28.55
CA LEU A 70 14.17 7.32 -27.27
C LEU A 70 13.20 8.43 -26.90
N HIS A 71 12.83 9.30 -27.84
CA HIS A 71 11.81 10.32 -27.63
C HIS A 71 10.45 9.70 -27.25
N ASN A 72 10.03 8.64 -27.94
CA ASN A 72 8.81 7.91 -27.62
C ASN A 72 8.89 7.23 -26.25
N LEU A 73 10.06 6.77 -25.81
CA LEU A 73 10.26 6.19 -24.49
C LEU A 73 10.02 7.23 -23.37
N ASP A 74 10.57 8.42 -23.51
CA ASP A 74 10.36 9.52 -22.57
C ASP A 74 8.90 9.95 -22.52
N ALA A 75 8.27 10.09 -23.69
CA ALA A 75 6.85 10.45 -23.79
C ALA A 75 5.93 9.36 -23.19
N MET A 76 6.28 8.08 -23.34
CA MET A 76 5.57 6.98 -22.67
C MET A 76 5.68 7.07 -21.15
N GLY A 77 6.88 7.30 -20.62
CA GLY A 77 7.10 7.49 -19.19
C GLY A 77 6.24 8.63 -18.63
N TYR A 78 6.23 9.76 -19.31
CA TYR A 78 5.37 10.90 -18.98
C TYR A 78 3.89 10.52 -19.03
N THR A 79 3.42 9.84 -20.07
CA THR A 79 2.03 9.44 -20.23
C THR A 79 1.57 8.50 -19.11
N ILE A 80 2.41 7.56 -18.70
CA ILE A 80 2.12 6.67 -17.55
C ILE A 80 2.00 7.51 -16.26
N LYS A 81 2.89 8.48 -16.03
CA LYS A 81 2.84 9.38 -14.85
C LYS A 81 1.58 10.25 -14.84
N GLN A 82 0.99 10.54 -15.98
CA GLN A 82 -0.28 11.28 -16.11
C GLN A 82 -1.54 10.37 -16.10
N ALA A 83 -1.39 9.05 -16.15
CA ALA A 83 -2.51 8.10 -16.28
C ALA A 83 -3.51 8.10 -15.10
N THR A 84 -3.14 8.70 -13.98
CA THR A 84 -4.02 8.84 -12.80
C THR A 84 -3.87 10.25 -12.23
N SER A 85 -4.96 11.00 -12.16
CA SER A 85 -4.97 12.36 -11.63
C SER A 85 -4.74 12.38 -10.11
N ASP A 86 -4.16 13.46 -9.61
CA ASP A 86 -3.98 13.69 -8.18
C ASP A 86 -5.29 13.67 -7.40
N ALA A 87 -6.38 14.16 -8.01
CA ALA A 87 -7.71 14.13 -7.42
C ALA A 87 -8.20 12.68 -7.20
N THR A 88 -7.97 11.79 -8.19
CA THR A 88 -8.32 10.37 -8.07
C THR A 88 -7.50 9.69 -6.97
N ILE A 89 -6.19 9.93 -6.91
CA ILE A 89 -5.30 9.39 -5.88
C ILE A 89 -5.76 9.84 -4.49
N ARG A 90 -6.01 11.15 -4.33
CA ARG A 90 -6.51 11.73 -3.08
C ARG A 90 -7.83 11.12 -2.65
N SER A 91 -8.79 10.97 -3.56
CA SER A 91 -10.10 10.36 -3.28
C SER A 91 -9.96 8.92 -2.76
N ILE A 92 -9.08 8.13 -3.35
CA ILE A 92 -8.81 6.75 -2.91
C ILE A 92 -8.22 6.75 -1.48
N ALA A 93 -7.24 7.61 -1.22
CA ALA A 93 -6.60 7.73 0.08
C ALA A 93 -7.58 8.21 1.17
N GLU A 94 -8.35 9.27 0.90
CA GLU A 94 -9.35 9.80 1.84
C GLU A 94 -10.42 8.76 2.18
N GLN A 95 -10.94 8.05 1.18
CA GLN A 95 -11.95 7.03 1.42
C GLN A 95 -11.38 5.86 2.24
N PHE A 96 -10.16 5.44 1.97
CA PHE A 96 -9.49 4.40 2.77
C PHE A 96 -9.34 4.85 4.22
N VAL A 97 -8.72 6.00 4.48
CA VAL A 97 -8.48 6.50 5.85
C VAL A 97 -9.79 6.71 6.60
N ARG A 98 -10.83 7.24 5.93
CA ARG A 98 -12.16 7.42 6.50
C ARG A 98 -12.79 6.09 6.93
N THR A 99 -12.65 5.04 6.14
CA THR A 99 -13.21 3.72 6.50
C THR A 99 -12.48 3.08 7.68
N ILE A 100 -11.15 3.25 7.78
CA ILE A 100 -10.38 2.78 8.94
C ILE A 100 -10.72 3.59 10.20
N ASP A 101 -10.83 4.91 10.09
CA ASP A 101 -11.23 5.78 11.21
C ASP A 101 -12.62 5.40 11.76
N MET A 102 -13.61 5.18 10.88
CA MET A 102 -14.94 4.72 11.27
C MET A 102 -14.93 3.32 11.88
N PHE A 103 -14.10 2.42 11.34
CA PHE A 103 -13.94 1.07 11.89
C PHE A 103 -13.36 1.13 13.31
N SER A 104 -12.30 1.92 13.52
CA SER A 104 -11.72 2.16 14.83
C SER A 104 -12.76 2.73 15.81
N TYR A 105 -13.52 3.75 15.40
CA TYR A 105 -14.59 4.32 16.22
C TYR A 105 -15.60 3.26 16.68
N ASN A 106 -16.12 2.46 15.73
CA ASN A 106 -17.10 1.43 16.04
C ASN A 106 -16.53 0.33 16.95
N ASN A 107 -15.27 -0.04 16.74
CA ASN A 107 -14.58 -1.06 17.53
C ASN A 107 -14.43 -0.59 18.99
N VAL A 108 -13.92 0.63 19.18
CA VAL A 108 -13.76 1.22 20.51
C VAL A 108 -15.12 1.47 21.16
N ALA A 109 -16.14 1.91 20.42
CA ALA A 109 -17.51 2.08 20.95
C ALA A 109 -18.08 0.79 21.55
N MET A 110 -17.85 -0.36 20.90
CA MET A 110 -18.26 -1.66 21.46
C MET A 110 -17.52 -2.00 22.75
N GLN A 111 -16.25 -1.64 22.86
CA GLN A 111 -15.39 -1.94 24.01
C GLN A 111 -15.76 -1.12 25.24
N ILE A 112 -16.00 0.19 25.07
CA ILE A 112 -16.25 1.11 26.18
C ILE A 112 -17.73 1.24 26.55
N ARG A 113 -18.65 0.75 25.70
CA ARG A 113 -20.08 0.72 26.00
C ARG A 113 -20.39 0.03 27.33
N ILE A 114 -19.59 -0.95 27.72
CA ILE A 114 -19.71 -1.68 28.98
C ILE A 114 -19.52 -0.74 30.19
N ALA A 115 -18.68 0.29 30.02
CA ALA A 115 -18.37 1.29 31.04
C ALA A 115 -19.30 2.52 31.02
N GLY A 116 -20.28 2.57 30.10
CA GLY A 116 -21.14 3.75 29.96
C GLY A 116 -20.44 4.99 29.37
N ILE A 117 -19.24 4.82 28.79
CA ILE A 117 -18.45 5.90 28.19
C ILE A 117 -18.79 5.99 26.71
N ASN A 118 -18.92 7.23 26.18
CA ASN A 118 -19.04 7.45 24.75
C ASN A 118 -17.65 7.64 24.12
N PRO A 119 -17.34 6.96 23.00
CA PRO A 119 -16.08 7.14 22.34
C PRO A 119 -15.97 8.53 21.74
N ILE A 120 -14.76 9.08 21.73
CA ILE A 120 -14.47 10.33 21.02
C ILE A 120 -14.59 10.08 19.53
N ARG A 121 -15.54 10.74 18.88
CA ARG A 121 -15.73 10.65 17.43
C ARG A 121 -14.79 11.58 16.70
N ASN A 122 -14.67 12.81 17.16
CA ASN A 122 -13.82 13.85 16.55
C ASN A 122 -13.07 14.60 17.65
N SER A 123 -11.80 14.87 17.38
CA SER A 123 -10.96 15.77 18.15
C SER A 123 -9.98 16.46 17.21
N PRO A 124 -9.36 17.57 17.60
CA PRO A 124 -8.29 18.20 16.81
C PRO A 124 -7.15 17.24 16.51
N GLU A 125 -6.79 16.37 17.45
CA GLU A 125 -5.76 15.34 17.29
C GLU A 125 -6.16 14.28 16.25
N LEU A 126 -7.36 13.71 16.34
CA LEU A 126 -7.88 12.77 15.36
C LEU A 126 -7.97 13.39 13.97
N THR A 127 -8.36 14.66 13.87
CA THR A 127 -8.39 15.39 12.58
C THR A 127 -6.98 15.55 12.01
N LYS A 128 -6.00 15.94 12.83
CA LYS A 128 -4.59 16.04 12.42
C LYS A 128 -4.06 14.68 11.93
N MET A 129 -4.34 13.63 12.69
CA MET A 129 -3.95 12.26 12.35
C MET A 129 -4.59 11.79 11.03
N PHE A 130 -5.89 12.04 10.86
CA PHE A 130 -6.60 11.74 9.62
C PHE A 130 -5.92 12.40 8.41
N ASN A 131 -5.66 13.69 8.48
CA ASN A 131 -5.03 14.45 7.39
C ASN A 131 -3.61 13.95 7.09
N ALA A 132 -2.83 13.63 8.12
CA ALA A 132 -1.49 13.07 7.96
C ALA A 132 -1.53 11.71 7.26
N ARG A 133 -2.45 10.81 7.65
CA ARG A 133 -2.62 9.50 7.00
C ARG A 133 -3.10 9.61 5.56
N VAL A 134 -3.97 10.56 5.25
CA VAL A 134 -4.37 10.85 3.86
C VAL A 134 -3.15 11.29 3.04
N ALA A 135 -2.38 12.26 3.54
CA ALA A 135 -1.20 12.77 2.85
C ALA A 135 -0.17 11.65 2.59
N GLU A 136 0.11 10.82 3.59
CA GLU A 136 1.01 9.67 3.47
C GLU A 136 0.55 8.69 2.37
N ASN A 137 -0.72 8.30 2.38
CA ASN A 137 -1.26 7.38 1.38
C ASN A 137 -1.27 7.97 -0.03
N VAL A 138 -1.51 9.28 -0.17
CA VAL A 138 -1.36 10.00 -1.45
C VAL A 138 0.07 9.88 -1.97
N GLN A 139 1.07 10.13 -1.11
CA GLN A 139 2.48 10.04 -1.52
C GLN A 139 2.89 8.61 -1.89
N LEU A 140 2.44 7.61 -1.14
CA LEU A 140 2.72 6.21 -1.44
C LEU A 140 2.17 5.80 -2.81
N ILE A 141 0.93 6.17 -3.15
CA ILE A 141 0.34 5.83 -4.46
C ILE A 141 1.06 6.57 -5.59
N LYS A 142 1.41 7.86 -5.40
CA LYS A 142 2.22 8.64 -6.37
C LYS A 142 3.57 7.97 -6.61
N TYR A 143 4.27 7.65 -5.55
CA TYR A 143 5.56 6.95 -5.63
C TYR A 143 5.46 5.62 -6.38
N MET A 144 4.42 4.83 -6.12
CA MET A 144 4.19 3.58 -6.85
C MET A 144 3.99 3.81 -8.34
N LYS A 145 3.22 4.85 -8.72
CA LYS A 145 2.98 5.23 -10.11
C LYS A 145 4.28 5.62 -10.81
N ASP A 146 5.06 6.49 -10.18
CA ASP A 146 6.30 6.98 -10.74
C ASP A 146 7.34 5.86 -10.88
N ARG A 147 7.50 5.02 -9.86
CA ARG A 147 8.35 3.83 -9.93
C ARG A 147 7.91 2.84 -11.00
N TYR A 148 6.60 2.67 -11.21
CA TYR A 148 6.12 1.84 -12.30
C TYR A 148 6.53 2.40 -13.65
N ALA A 149 6.33 3.70 -13.90
CA ALA A 149 6.74 4.36 -15.13
C ALA A 149 8.25 4.19 -15.38
N ASP A 150 9.09 4.49 -14.37
CA ASP A 150 10.55 4.39 -14.47
C ASP A 150 11.00 2.94 -14.69
N SER A 151 10.33 1.97 -14.09
CA SER A 151 10.64 0.54 -14.31
C SER A 151 10.32 0.12 -15.74
N ILE A 152 9.21 0.57 -16.30
CA ILE A 152 8.82 0.25 -17.69
C ILE A 152 9.77 0.90 -18.70
N THR A 153 10.07 2.19 -18.55
CA THR A 153 11.02 2.89 -19.43
C THR A 153 12.40 2.24 -19.34
N GLY A 154 12.87 1.92 -18.14
CA GLY A 154 14.14 1.23 -17.95
C GLY A 154 14.21 -0.17 -18.57
N VAL A 155 13.11 -0.93 -18.58
CA VAL A 155 13.01 -2.22 -19.26
C VAL A 155 13.17 -2.06 -20.78
N ILE A 156 12.44 -1.11 -21.36
CA ILE A 156 12.46 -0.88 -22.79
C ILE A 156 13.80 -0.31 -23.24
N SER A 157 14.39 0.60 -22.46
CA SER A 157 15.75 1.12 -22.72
C SER A 157 16.78 -0.02 -22.79
N ARG A 158 16.74 -0.96 -21.86
CA ARG A 158 17.63 -2.16 -21.89
C ARG A 158 17.34 -3.04 -23.12
N ALA A 159 16.07 -3.21 -23.47
CA ALA A 159 15.68 -3.98 -24.64
C ALA A 159 16.21 -3.36 -25.94
N ILE A 160 16.22 -2.03 -26.05
CA ILE A 160 16.87 -1.31 -27.15
C ILE A 160 18.36 -1.65 -27.21
N SER A 161 19.06 -1.53 -26.07
CA SER A 161 20.50 -1.82 -25.98
C SER A 161 20.85 -3.28 -26.29
N ASN A 162 19.97 -4.22 -25.95
CA ASN A 162 20.19 -5.65 -26.12
C ASN A 162 19.76 -6.16 -27.52
N GLY A 163 19.00 -5.36 -28.27
CA GLY A 163 18.34 -5.83 -29.50
C GLY A 163 17.19 -6.83 -29.26
N ASP A 164 16.51 -6.70 -28.11
CA ASP A 164 15.40 -7.59 -27.75
C ASP A 164 14.17 -7.32 -28.63
N GLY A 165 13.41 -8.37 -28.96
CA GLY A 165 12.16 -8.25 -29.73
C GLY A 165 10.93 -7.95 -28.86
N THR A 166 9.81 -7.61 -29.52
CA THR A 166 8.52 -7.27 -28.88
C THR A 166 8.03 -8.27 -27.85
N GLY A 167 8.26 -9.57 -28.09
CA GLY A 167 7.86 -10.65 -27.17
C GLY A 167 8.59 -10.61 -25.83
N ALA A 168 9.88 -10.29 -25.81
CA ALA A 168 10.68 -10.14 -24.59
C ALA A 168 10.21 -8.93 -23.80
N ILE A 169 9.99 -7.78 -24.45
CA ILE A 169 9.50 -6.56 -23.85
C ILE A 169 8.13 -6.77 -23.20
N THR A 170 7.19 -7.39 -23.92
CA THR A 170 5.86 -7.68 -23.39
C THR A 170 5.92 -8.56 -22.14
N LYS A 171 6.76 -9.60 -22.12
CA LYS A 171 6.97 -10.46 -20.94
C LYS A 171 7.49 -9.66 -19.75
N GLU A 172 8.44 -8.76 -19.99
CA GLU A 172 9.02 -7.96 -18.91
C GLU A 172 8.04 -6.91 -18.37
N ILE A 173 7.22 -6.26 -19.22
CA ILE A 173 6.13 -5.39 -18.77
C ILE A 173 5.16 -6.15 -17.86
N VAL A 174 4.79 -7.38 -18.22
CA VAL A 174 3.93 -8.24 -17.39
C VAL A 174 4.58 -8.53 -16.03
N LYS A 175 5.87 -8.85 -16.02
CA LYS A 175 6.63 -9.12 -14.80
C LYS A 175 6.70 -7.89 -13.88
N GLN A 176 7.01 -6.70 -14.41
CA GLN A 176 7.03 -5.45 -13.65
C GLN A 176 5.65 -5.12 -13.07
N THR A 177 4.58 -5.36 -13.84
CA THR A 177 3.21 -5.23 -13.34
C THR A 177 2.95 -6.16 -12.15
N GLY A 178 3.35 -7.43 -12.25
CA GLY A 178 3.21 -8.40 -11.15
C GLY A 178 3.98 -7.98 -9.89
N MET A 179 5.16 -7.37 -10.04
CA MET A 179 5.92 -6.80 -8.90
C MET A 179 5.17 -5.64 -8.26
N SER A 180 4.61 -4.73 -9.05
CA SER A 180 3.84 -3.59 -8.56
C SER A 180 2.53 -4.02 -7.89
N VAL A 181 1.86 -5.07 -8.36
CA VAL A 181 0.68 -5.67 -7.70
C VAL A 181 1.04 -6.25 -6.33
N ARG A 182 2.18 -6.94 -6.21
CA ARG A 182 2.65 -7.43 -4.91
C ARG A 182 2.98 -6.28 -3.95
N HIS A 183 3.61 -5.24 -4.45
CA HIS A 183 3.91 -4.05 -3.64
C HIS A 183 2.62 -3.34 -3.17
N ALA A 184 1.60 -3.23 -4.03
CA ALA A 184 0.29 -2.71 -3.64
C ALA A 184 -0.35 -3.49 -2.49
N ALA A 185 -0.18 -4.81 -2.47
CA ALA A 185 -0.67 -5.64 -1.36
C ALA A 185 0.08 -5.37 -0.05
N LEU A 186 1.40 -5.17 -0.11
CA LEU A 186 2.20 -4.81 1.06
C LEU A 186 1.80 -3.43 1.61
N VAL A 187 1.64 -2.44 0.73
CA VAL A 187 1.19 -1.09 1.12
C VAL A 187 -0.19 -1.13 1.77
N ALA A 188 -1.15 -1.87 1.20
CA ALA A 188 -2.49 -1.97 1.77
C ALA A 188 -2.49 -2.61 3.16
N ASN A 189 -1.71 -3.67 3.36
CA ASN A 189 -1.57 -4.33 4.66
C ASN A 189 -0.93 -3.38 5.69
N ASP A 190 0.21 -2.80 5.37
CA ASP A 190 0.97 -1.91 6.24
C ASP A 190 0.15 -0.68 6.67
N GLN A 191 -0.46 -0.01 5.72
CA GLN A 191 -1.26 1.19 5.98
C GLN A 191 -2.54 0.88 6.75
N THR A 192 -3.13 -0.30 6.57
CA THR A 192 -4.29 -0.73 7.37
C THR A 192 -3.91 -0.96 8.83
N GLY A 193 -2.81 -1.69 9.08
CA GLY A 193 -2.31 -1.96 10.43
C GLY A 193 -1.96 -0.67 11.17
N SER A 194 -1.10 0.15 10.57
CA SER A 194 -0.58 1.37 11.20
C SER A 194 -1.65 2.44 11.41
N ALA A 195 -2.58 2.62 10.46
CA ALA A 195 -3.68 3.57 10.64
C ALA A 195 -4.64 3.12 11.75
N LEU A 196 -5.01 1.82 11.77
CA LEU A 196 -5.86 1.27 12.82
C LEU A 196 -5.22 1.40 14.21
N ALA A 197 -3.93 1.07 14.33
CA ALA A 197 -3.18 1.16 15.58
C ALA A 197 -3.27 2.58 16.16
N ARG A 198 -2.94 3.59 15.36
CA ARG A 198 -2.95 4.98 15.78
C ARG A 198 -4.34 5.51 16.14
N PHE A 199 -5.36 5.21 15.35
CA PHE A 199 -6.73 5.62 15.68
C PHE A 199 -7.26 4.92 16.92
N ASN A 200 -6.95 3.63 17.13
CA ASN A 200 -7.33 2.91 18.34
C ASN A 200 -6.60 3.45 19.57
N GLU A 201 -5.28 3.63 19.50
CA GLU A 201 -4.49 4.18 20.61
C GLU A 201 -5.06 5.53 21.08
N SER A 202 -5.27 6.48 20.16
CA SER A 202 -5.82 7.79 20.48
C SER A 202 -7.18 7.68 21.18
N ARG A 203 -8.07 6.82 20.70
CA ARG A 203 -9.39 6.61 21.30
C ARG A 203 -9.35 5.84 22.61
N HIS A 204 -8.46 4.85 22.74
CA HIS A 204 -8.27 4.09 23.99
C HIS A 204 -7.75 5.01 25.10
N LYS A 205 -6.72 5.82 24.82
CA LYS A 205 -6.19 6.80 25.77
C LYS A 205 -7.25 7.83 26.18
N ALA A 206 -7.99 8.35 25.21
CA ALA A 206 -9.08 9.29 25.46
C ALA A 206 -10.23 8.68 26.30
N ALA A 207 -10.43 7.37 26.24
CA ALA A 207 -11.38 6.64 27.08
C ALA A 207 -10.78 6.20 28.42
N GLY A 208 -9.54 6.58 28.74
CA GLY A 208 -8.88 6.30 30.02
C GLY A 208 -8.07 5.02 30.09
N ALA A 209 -7.87 4.32 28.98
CA ALA A 209 -6.97 3.16 28.95
C ALA A 209 -5.51 3.63 28.98
N LYS A 210 -4.74 3.15 29.96
CA LYS A 210 -3.29 3.37 30.05
C LYS A 210 -2.51 2.21 29.44
N ASP A 211 -3.11 1.02 29.45
CA ASP A 211 -2.51 -0.23 29.03
C ASP A 211 -3.35 -0.92 27.97
N TYR A 212 -2.72 -1.85 27.29
CA TYR A 212 -3.35 -2.75 26.33
C TYR A 212 -2.80 -4.17 26.49
N VAL A 213 -3.56 -5.16 26.01
CA VAL A 213 -3.08 -6.51 25.77
C VAL A 213 -2.69 -6.63 24.31
N TRP A 214 -1.46 -7.05 24.03
CA TRP A 214 -1.03 -7.39 22.67
C TRP A 214 -1.83 -8.58 22.17
N GLN A 215 -2.41 -8.49 20.99
CA GLN A 215 -3.20 -9.54 20.39
C GLN A 215 -2.67 -9.83 18.98
N SER A 216 -2.08 -11.00 18.80
CA SER A 216 -1.60 -11.45 17.50
C SER A 216 -2.75 -12.01 16.65
N MET A 217 -2.47 -12.30 15.38
CA MET A 217 -3.43 -12.94 14.48
C MET A 217 -3.39 -14.48 14.56
N GLU A 218 -2.50 -15.03 15.37
CA GLU A 218 -2.32 -16.48 15.61
C GLU A 218 -2.14 -17.30 14.32
N ASP A 219 -1.64 -16.66 13.23
CA ASP A 219 -1.37 -17.34 11.97
C ASP A 219 0.16 -17.45 11.71
N ASN A 220 0.54 -18.26 10.72
CA ASN A 220 1.94 -18.54 10.37
C ASN A 220 2.72 -17.31 9.82
N ARG A 221 2.07 -16.15 9.68
CA ARG A 221 2.70 -14.89 9.26
C ARG A 221 3.07 -14.00 10.45
N VAL A 222 2.72 -14.40 11.67
CA VAL A 222 3.08 -13.68 12.89
C VAL A 222 4.56 -13.92 13.18
N ARG A 223 5.31 -12.83 13.43
CA ARG A 223 6.74 -12.89 13.76
C ARG A 223 6.94 -13.55 15.11
N PRO A 224 8.06 -14.27 15.36
CA PRO A 224 8.36 -14.89 16.66
C PRO A 224 8.21 -13.91 17.82
N LYS A 225 8.79 -12.71 17.74
CA LYS A 225 8.67 -11.66 18.77
C LYS A 225 7.20 -11.29 19.06
N HIS A 226 6.36 -11.23 18.02
CA HIS A 226 4.92 -10.91 18.21
C HIS A 226 4.12 -12.09 18.76
N GLN A 227 4.59 -13.34 18.60
CA GLN A 227 4.03 -14.51 19.27
C GLN A 227 4.37 -14.50 20.75
N GLU A 228 5.59 -14.09 21.13
CA GLU A 228 6.00 -13.93 22.53
C GLU A 228 5.23 -12.80 23.24
N LEU A 229 4.91 -11.71 22.52
CA LEU A 229 4.13 -10.60 23.03
C LEU A 229 2.64 -10.93 23.15
N ASP A 230 2.15 -11.95 22.44
CA ASP A 230 0.73 -12.28 22.43
C ASP A 230 0.18 -12.58 23.84
N GLY A 231 -0.96 -11.98 24.18
CA GLY A 231 -1.56 -12.05 25.50
C GLY A 231 -0.85 -11.24 26.58
N THR A 232 0.30 -10.60 26.32
CA THR A 232 1.00 -9.79 27.32
C THR A 232 0.36 -8.43 27.47
N ARG A 233 0.37 -7.90 28.73
CA ARG A 233 -0.07 -6.54 29.02
C ARG A 233 1.10 -5.57 28.84
N GLN A 234 0.87 -4.50 28.10
CA GLN A 234 1.82 -3.47 27.76
C GLN A 234 1.24 -2.09 28.09
N SER A 235 2.09 -1.10 28.36
CA SER A 235 1.65 0.29 28.54
C SER A 235 1.78 1.09 27.24
N TYR A 236 0.81 1.95 26.97
CA TYR A 236 0.90 2.92 25.86
C TYR A 236 1.96 4.00 26.07
N ASP A 237 2.38 4.23 27.32
CA ASP A 237 3.32 5.28 27.68
C ASP A 237 4.75 4.74 27.93
N ASP A 238 4.96 3.42 27.78
CA ASP A 238 6.28 2.82 27.86
C ASP A 238 7.02 2.94 26.51
N PRO A 239 8.09 3.76 26.42
CA PRO A 239 8.82 3.96 25.17
C PRO A 239 9.60 2.71 24.71
N ASN A 240 9.76 1.72 25.58
CA ASN A 240 10.43 0.45 25.29
C ASN A 240 9.45 -0.74 25.24
N GLY A 241 8.18 -0.49 25.50
CA GLY A 241 7.14 -1.53 25.49
C GLY A 241 6.78 -2.03 24.09
N GLY A 242 6.06 -3.14 24.02
CA GLY A 242 5.65 -3.72 22.77
C GLY A 242 6.80 -4.20 21.90
N ASP A 243 6.81 -3.84 20.62
CA ASP A 243 7.88 -4.16 19.68
C ASP A 243 8.84 -2.95 19.55
N ASP A 244 9.80 -2.84 20.47
CA ASP A 244 10.78 -1.74 20.55
C ASP A 244 10.10 -0.34 20.55
N GLY A 245 9.11 -0.17 21.43
CA GLY A 245 8.32 1.05 21.56
C GLY A 245 7.15 1.19 20.59
N GLN A 246 6.97 0.21 19.69
CA GLN A 246 5.87 0.22 18.72
C GLN A 246 4.66 -0.57 19.24
N THR A 247 3.47 0.00 19.08
CA THR A 247 2.21 -0.68 19.42
C THR A 247 1.80 -1.68 18.33
N PRO A 248 0.91 -2.66 18.65
CA PRO A 248 0.46 -3.64 17.67
C PRO A 248 -0.14 -2.99 16.42
N GLY A 249 0.33 -3.36 15.26
CA GLY A 249 -0.06 -2.80 13.96
C GLY A 249 0.89 -1.74 13.41
N GLU A 250 1.77 -1.15 14.23
CA GLU A 250 2.75 -0.15 13.78
C GLU A 250 3.98 -0.77 13.08
N PRO A 251 4.56 -1.89 13.54
CA PRO A 251 5.66 -2.52 12.82
C PRO A 251 5.26 -2.85 11.38
N ILE A 252 6.18 -2.66 10.43
CA ILE A 252 5.92 -2.87 8.98
C ILE A 252 5.22 -4.21 8.73
N ASN A 253 4.09 -4.18 8.01
CA ASN A 253 3.27 -5.33 7.68
C ASN A 253 2.72 -6.11 8.90
N CYS A 254 2.62 -5.49 10.06
CA CYS A 254 2.02 -6.07 11.24
C CYS A 254 0.48 -6.02 11.15
N ARG A 255 -0.17 -7.12 11.57
CA ARG A 255 -1.64 -7.22 11.67
C ARG A 255 -2.12 -7.45 13.10
N CYS A 256 -1.20 -7.44 14.07
CA CYS A 256 -1.56 -7.49 15.48
C CYS A 256 -2.39 -6.27 15.87
N VAL A 257 -3.18 -6.40 16.92
CA VAL A 257 -4.03 -5.32 17.42
C VAL A 257 -3.89 -5.17 18.93
N ALA A 258 -4.09 -3.95 19.43
CA ALA A 258 -4.12 -3.65 20.86
C ALA A 258 -5.55 -3.82 21.40
N SER A 259 -5.74 -4.66 22.39
CA SER A 259 -6.99 -4.73 23.16
C SER A 259 -6.86 -3.89 24.42
N PRO A 260 -7.67 -2.81 24.62
CA PRO A 260 -7.47 -1.87 25.71
C PRO A 260 -7.76 -2.50 27.07
N VAL A 261 -7.01 -2.09 28.07
CA VAL A 261 -7.26 -2.43 29.48
C VAL A 261 -7.81 -1.19 30.18
N PHE A 262 -9.07 -1.27 30.62
CA PHE A 262 -9.70 -0.21 31.40
C PHE A 262 -9.73 -0.57 32.87
N SER A 263 -9.33 0.34 33.73
CA SER A 263 -9.52 0.25 35.18
C SER A 263 -10.88 0.85 35.51
N PHE A 264 -11.91 0.02 35.56
CA PHE A 264 -13.22 0.45 36.08
C PHE A 264 -13.21 0.25 37.60
N TYR A 265 -13.50 1.30 38.33
CA TYR A 265 -13.67 1.28 39.79
C TYR A 265 -14.89 0.50 40.21
#